data_dc666d05b8a59eca843bb761027937e7
#
_entry.id   dc666d05b8a59eca843bb761027937e7
#
_cell.length_a   1.000
_cell.length_b   1.000
_cell.length_c   1.000
_cell.angle_alpha   90.00
_cell.angle_beta   90.00
_cell.angle_gamma   90.00
#
_symmetry.space_group_name_H-M   'P 1'
#
loop_
_entity.id
_entity.type
_entity.pdbx_description
1 polymer ?
#
loop_
_entity_poly.entity_id
_entity_poly.type
_entity_poly.pdbx_seq_one_letter_code
_entity_poly.pdbx_strand_id
1 'polypeptide(L)'
;MTASRWIVPLLIGLAACGAGVDPAGAQQARQMLNGFRAEQGLGPVTASEALEAAAMAHALDMMRGGFFDHRGSDGSDVMARVRRAGYGACAVAENIARGQGGLAEVMGDWVASPGHRANLAMPQVTDYGLVRAQGDIWVLVLGRDGC
;
A
#
# COMPACT_ATOMS: atom_id res chain seq x y z
N MET A 1 -27.16 -55.48 -12.55
CA MET A 1 -27.21 -54.36 -11.55
C MET A 1 -25.88 -53.69 -11.55
N THR A 2 -25.73 -52.62 -12.32
CA THR A 2 -24.46 -51.85 -12.50
C THR A 2 -24.55 -50.56 -11.72
N ALA A 3 -23.78 -50.46 -10.63
CA ALA A 3 -23.70 -49.27 -9.81
C ALA A 3 -22.78 -48.21 -10.47
N SER A 4 -23.36 -47.14 -10.94
CA SER A 4 -22.62 -46.00 -11.49
C SER A 4 -22.03 -45.16 -10.36
N ARG A 5 -20.69 -45.13 -10.26
CA ARG A 5 -19.95 -44.30 -9.28
C ARG A 5 -19.77 -42.91 -9.89
N TRP A 6 -20.48 -41.91 -9.34
CA TRP A 6 -20.28 -40.49 -9.66
C TRP A 6 -18.99 -40.00 -8.99
N ILE A 7 -18.01 -39.64 -9.78
CA ILE A 7 -16.78 -38.94 -9.31
C ILE A 7 -17.12 -37.47 -9.29
N VAL A 8 -17.24 -36.90 -8.09
CA VAL A 8 -17.34 -35.44 -7.92
C VAL A 8 -15.93 -34.87 -7.95
N PRO A 9 -15.59 -33.96 -8.89
CA PRO A 9 -14.28 -33.32 -8.87
C PRO A 9 -14.20 -32.36 -7.69
N LEU A 10 -13.24 -32.60 -6.80
CA LEU A 10 -12.88 -31.70 -5.72
C LEU A 10 -12.17 -30.48 -6.34
N LEU A 11 -12.90 -29.37 -6.48
CA LEU A 11 -12.33 -28.09 -6.85
C LEU A 11 -11.49 -27.58 -5.66
N ILE A 12 -10.18 -27.80 -5.69
CA ILE A 12 -9.24 -27.15 -4.78
C ILE A 12 -9.14 -25.71 -5.23
N GLY A 13 -9.89 -24.83 -4.57
CA GLY A 13 -9.73 -23.40 -4.73
C GLY A 13 -8.35 -22.97 -4.19
N LEU A 14 -7.42 -22.58 -5.07
CA LEU A 14 -6.23 -21.87 -4.65
C LEU A 14 -6.70 -20.51 -4.08
N ALA A 15 -6.72 -20.41 -2.76
CA ALA A 15 -6.80 -19.12 -2.09
C ALA A 15 -5.48 -18.39 -2.41
N ALA A 16 -5.52 -17.43 -3.33
CA ALA A 16 -4.44 -16.47 -3.50
C ALA A 16 -4.36 -15.68 -2.20
N CYS A 17 -3.31 -15.92 -1.39
CA CYS A 17 -2.94 -15.06 -0.28
C CYS A 17 -2.50 -13.71 -0.86
N GLY A 18 -3.46 -12.86 -1.20
CA GLY A 18 -3.23 -11.46 -1.52
C GLY A 18 -2.82 -10.75 -0.23
N ALA A 19 -1.55 -10.42 -0.10
CA ALA A 19 -1.04 -9.55 0.95
C ALA A 19 -1.41 -8.09 0.59
N GLY A 20 -2.69 -7.73 0.74
CA GLY A 20 -3.24 -6.40 0.62
C GLY A 20 -4.11 -6.09 1.82
N VAL A 21 -4.51 -4.85 2.00
CA VAL A 21 -5.58 -4.52 2.94
C VAL A 21 -6.89 -5.09 2.38
N ASP A 22 -7.69 -5.72 3.23
CA ASP A 22 -9.01 -6.21 2.83
C ASP A 22 -9.93 -5.03 2.41
N PRO A 23 -11.08 -5.29 1.75
CA PRO A 23 -11.97 -4.22 1.26
C PRO A 23 -12.43 -3.25 2.37
N ALA A 24 -12.66 -3.74 3.58
CA ALA A 24 -13.04 -2.89 4.71
C ALA A 24 -11.87 -2.02 5.18
N GLY A 25 -10.67 -2.59 5.26
CA GLY A 25 -9.44 -1.86 5.56
C GLY A 25 -9.09 -0.83 4.48
N ALA A 26 -9.30 -1.14 3.21
CA ALA A 26 -9.11 -0.20 2.11
C ALA A 26 -10.08 0.99 2.19
N GLN A 27 -11.34 0.75 2.53
CA GLN A 27 -12.31 1.83 2.76
C GLN A 27 -11.93 2.69 3.96
N GLN A 28 -11.52 2.08 5.06
CA GLN A 28 -11.08 2.79 6.26
C GLN A 28 -9.84 3.64 5.97
N ALA A 29 -8.85 3.11 5.25
CA ALA A 29 -7.65 3.84 4.83
C ALA A 29 -8.00 5.09 4.03
N ARG A 30 -8.89 4.96 3.05
CA ARG A 30 -9.38 6.09 2.25
C ARG A 30 -10.04 7.16 3.11
N GLN A 31 -10.89 6.75 4.05
CA GLN A 31 -11.59 7.68 4.94
C GLN A 31 -10.61 8.44 5.84
N MET A 32 -9.67 7.74 6.47
CA MET A 32 -8.69 8.35 7.37
C MET A 32 -7.75 9.30 6.62
N LEU A 33 -7.21 8.87 5.47
CA LEU A 33 -6.30 9.69 4.67
C LEU A 33 -7.00 10.94 4.13
N ASN A 34 -8.18 10.80 3.56
CA ASN A 34 -8.93 11.92 3.02
C ASN A 34 -9.54 12.82 4.12
N GLY A 35 -9.86 12.28 5.29
CA GLY A 35 -10.24 13.05 6.47
C GLY A 35 -9.12 13.98 6.91
N PHE A 36 -7.92 13.44 7.11
CA PHE A 36 -6.73 14.22 7.43
C PHE A 36 -6.47 15.32 6.38
N ARG A 37 -6.52 14.99 5.09
CA ARG A 37 -6.28 15.96 4.01
C ARG A 37 -7.34 17.07 3.98
N ALA A 38 -8.62 16.74 4.20
CA ALA A 38 -9.70 17.71 4.29
C ALA A 38 -9.49 18.70 5.46
N GLU A 39 -9.03 18.22 6.61
CA GLU A 39 -8.67 19.07 7.76
C GLU A 39 -7.52 20.04 7.44
N GLN A 40 -6.66 19.69 6.49
CA GLN A 40 -5.58 20.56 5.98
C GLN A 40 -6.03 21.44 4.79
N GLY A 41 -7.31 21.40 4.38
CA GLY A 41 -7.81 22.14 3.21
C GLY A 41 -7.32 21.60 1.86
N LEU A 42 -6.92 20.33 1.81
CA LEU A 42 -6.38 19.66 0.60
C LEU A 42 -7.44 18.81 -0.09
N GLY A 43 -7.26 18.63 -1.40
CA GLY A 43 -8.09 17.71 -2.18
C GLY A 43 -7.88 16.24 -1.78
N PRO A 44 -8.91 15.38 -2.02
CA PRO A 44 -8.81 13.96 -1.73
C PRO A 44 -7.82 13.25 -2.66
N VAL A 45 -7.38 12.07 -2.21
CA VAL A 45 -6.60 11.13 -3.02
C VAL A 45 -7.39 9.84 -3.27
N THR A 46 -7.12 9.18 -4.39
CA THR A 46 -7.80 7.96 -4.85
C THR A 46 -6.84 6.77 -4.83
N ALA A 47 -7.33 5.59 -4.51
CA ALA A 47 -6.51 4.37 -4.56
C ALA A 47 -6.06 4.06 -5.99
N SER A 48 -4.78 3.69 -6.15
CA SER A 48 -4.14 3.31 -7.41
C SER A 48 -3.50 1.95 -7.28
N GLU A 49 -3.95 0.99 -8.10
CA GLU A 49 -3.38 -0.37 -8.14
C GLU A 49 -1.87 -0.36 -8.45
N ALA A 50 -1.41 0.54 -9.29
CA ALA A 50 0.01 0.67 -9.61
C ALA A 50 0.83 1.15 -8.40
N LEU A 51 0.31 2.10 -7.62
CA LEU A 51 0.96 2.54 -6.38
C LEU A 51 0.91 1.46 -5.29
N GLU A 52 -0.19 0.70 -5.19
CA GLU A 52 -0.27 -0.44 -4.28
C GLU A 52 0.72 -1.54 -4.66
N ALA A 53 0.87 -1.83 -5.95
CA ALA A 53 1.86 -2.79 -6.45
C ALA A 53 3.29 -2.36 -6.13
N ALA A 54 3.63 -1.09 -6.31
CA ALA A 54 4.94 -0.54 -5.95
C ALA A 54 5.19 -0.60 -4.44
N ALA A 55 4.19 -0.23 -3.62
CA ALA A 55 4.25 -0.31 -2.17
C ALA A 55 4.44 -1.76 -1.69
N MET A 56 3.69 -2.71 -2.26
CA MET A 56 3.78 -4.12 -1.91
C MET A 56 5.14 -4.71 -2.29
N ALA A 57 5.65 -4.39 -3.48
CA ALA A 57 6.98 -4.84 -3.89
C ALA A 57 8.05 -4.41 -2.89
N HIS A 58 7.99 -3.17 -2.41
CA HIS A 58 8.94 -2.65 -1.42
C HIS A 58 8.75 -3.26 -0.02
N ALA A 59 7.50 -3.41 0.43
CA ALA A 59 7.21 -4.08 1.70
C ALA A 59 7.74 -5.52 1.74
N LEU A 60 7.55 -6.27 0.64
CA LEU A 60 8.07 -7.62 0.50
C LEU A 60 9.60 -7.67 0.40
N ASP A 61 10.22 -6.68 -0.24
CA ASP A 61 11.68 -6.53 -0.31
C ASP A 61 12.28 -6.32 1.08
N MET A 62 11.72 -5.38 1.86
CA MET A 62 12.12 -5.16 3.25
C MET A 62 11.95 -6.42 4.12
N MET A 63 10.82 -7.11 3.95
CA MET A 63 10.53 -8.35 4.69
C MET A 63 11.54 -9.45 4.39
N ARG A 64 11.81 -9.70 3.10
CA ARG A 64 12.72 -10.79 2.66
C ARG A 64 14.18 -10.47 2.95
N GLY A 65 14.56 -9.20 2.79
CA GLY A 65 15.93 -8.73 3.01
C GLY A 65 16.26 -8.47 4.48
N GLY A 66 15.26 -8.47 5.38
CA GLY A 66 15.47 -8.19 6.79
C GLY A 66 15.93 -6.76 7.09
N PHE A 67 15.63 -5.80 6.22
CA PHE A 67 15.98 -4.39 6.38
C PHE A 67 14.73 -3.50 6.55
N PHE A 68 14.93 -2.22 6.86
CA PHE A 68 13.88 -1.22 6.95
C PHE A 68 14.42 0.14 6.51
N ASP A 69 14.19 0.50 5.26
CA ASP A 69 14.74 1.68 4.60
C ASP A 69 13.84 2.08 3.42
N HIS A 70 13.86 3.35 3.04
CA HIS A 70 13.19 3.84 1.81
C HIS A 70 13.89 3.34 0.53
N ARG A 71 15.17 3.01 0.61
CA ARG A 71 15.93 2.45 -0.51
C ARG A 71 15.74 0.94 -0.55
N GLY A 72 15.38 0.42 -1.73
CA GLY A 72 15.25 -1.00 -1.96
C GLY A 72 16.59 -1.74 -1.96
N SER A 73 16.58 -3.06 -1.79
CA SER A 73 17.78 -3.92 -1.83
C SER A 73 18.52 -3.83 -3.16
N ASP A 74 17.82 -3.49 -4.24
CA ASP A 74 18.37 -3.23 -5.58
C ASP A 74 18.85 -1.78 -5.79
N GLY A 75 18.82 -0.96 -4.74
CA GLY A 75 19.18 0.45 -4.77
C GLY A 75 18.08 1.38 -5.30
N SER A 76 16.88 0.87 -5.61
CA SER A 76 15.78 1.69 -6.13
C SER A 76 15.24 2.65 -5.07
N ASP A 77 14.86 3.85 -5.49
CA ASP A 77 14.03 4.77 -4.75
C ASP A 77 12.53 4.56 -5.05
N VAL A 78 11.67 5.30 -4.37
CA VAL A 78 10.22 5.22 -4.58
C VAL A 78 9.83 5.58 -6.02
N MET A 79 10.47 6.58 -6.63
CA MET A 79 10.20 7.00 -8.01
C MET A 79 10.48 5.87 -9.01
N ALA A 80 11.61 5.19 -8.86
CA ALA A 80 11.96 4.05 -9.70
C ALA A 80 10.95 2.90 -9.55
N ARG A 81 10.51 2.61 -8.32
CA ARG A 81 9.54 1.55 -8.03
C ARG A 81 8.17 1.82 -8.64
N VAL A 82 7.64 3.06 -8.49
CA VAL A 82 6.31 3.40 -9.04
C VAL A 82 6.32 3.39 -10.57
N ARG A 83 7.39 3.85 -11.21
CA ARG A 83 7.55 3.77 -12.67
C ARG A 83 7.61 2.33 -13.17
N ARG A 84 8.33 1.47 -12.46
CA ARG A 84 8.39 0.02 -12.76
C ARG A 84 7.02 -0.63 -12.65
N ALA A 85 6.17 -0.16 -11.75
CA ALA A 85 4.78 -0.61 -11.60
C ALA A 85 3.82 -0.01 -12.65
N GLY A 86 4.31 0.82 -13.58
CA GLY A 86 3.52 1.41 -14.65
C GLY A 86 2.82 2.72 -14.29
N TYR A 87 3.18 3.35 -13.16
CA TYR A 87 2.64 4.65 -12.77
C TYR A 87 3.50 5.79 -13.35
N GLY A 88 2.90 6.67 -14.14
CA GLY A 88 3.56 7.79 -14.82
C GLY A 88 3.83 8.98 -13.88
N ALA A 89 4.53 8.74 -12.80
CA ALA A 89 4.70 9.69 -11.71
C ALA A 89 5.43 10.97 -12.08
N CYS A 90 4.84 12.09 -11.65
CA CYS A 90 5.45 13.41 -11.63
C CYS A 90 5.86 13.85 -10.22
N ALA A 91 5.08 13.42 -9.22
CA ALA A 91 5.37 13.64 -7.81
C ALA A 91 5.11 12.34 -7.07
N VAL A 92 5.97 12.01 -6.13
CA VAL A 92 5.79 10.86 -5.23
C VAL A 92 6.28 11.21 -3.83
N ALA A 93 5.65 10.58 -2.84
CA ALA A 93 6.12 10.53 -1.47
C ALA A 93 5.88 9.13 -0.90
N GLU A 94 6.66 8.75 0.09
CA GLU A 94 6.54 7.44 0.73
C GLU A 94 6.61 7.58 2.24
N ASN A 95 5.70 6.91 2.93
CA ASN A 95 5.77 6.66 4.37
C ASN A 95 5.91 5.17 4.60
N ILE A 96 6.87 4.79 5.43
CA ILE A 96 7.04 3.40 5.87
C ILE A 96 6.90 3.33 7.39
N ALA A 97 6.38 2.21 7.89
CA ALA A 97 6.29 1.94 9.33
C ALA A 97 6.41 0.43 9.59
N ARG A 98 6.78 0.07 10.80
CA ARG A 98 6.92 -1.32 11.23
C ARG A 98 6.49 -1.50 12.68
N GLY A 99 5.68 -2.53 12.91
CA GLY A 99 5.28 -2.96 14.25
C GLY A 99 3.90 -2.47 14.68
N GLN A 100 3.26 -1.56 13.93
CA GLN A 100 1.91 -1.12 14.26
C GLN A 100 0.91 -2.24 13.97
N GLY A 101 0.10 -2.59 14.97
CA GLY A 101 -0.86 -3.68 14.91
C GLY A 101 -2.10 -3.37 14.08
N GLY A 102 -2.34 -2.11 13.72
CA GLY A 102 -3.53 -1.69 12.97
C GLY A 102 -3.40 -0.36 12.25
N LEU A 103 -4.35 -0.14 11.32
CA LEU A 103 -4.37 1.04 10.46
C LEU A 103 -4.48 2.35 11.24
N ALA A 104 -5.30 2.38 12.30
CA ALA A 104 -5.48 3.59 13.10
C ALA A 104 -4.19 3.99 13.82
N GLU A 105 -3.42 3.02 14.29
CA GLU A 105 -2.14 3.23 14.96
C GLU A 105 -1.10 3.79 13.98
N VAL A 106 -0.89 3.14 12.83
CA VAL A 106 0.10 3.60 11.84
C VAL A 106 -0.24 4.98 11.28
N MET A 107 -1.52 5.26 11.01
CA MET A 107 -1.94 6.58 10.56
C MET A 107 -1.73 7.65 11.64
N GLY A 108 -2.02 7.34 12.90
CA GLY A 108 -1.75 8.22 14.04
C GLY A 108 -0.27 8.57 14.17
N ASP A 109 0.60 7.57 14.07
CA ASP A 109 2.05 7.75 14.13
C ASP A 109 2.58 8.61 12.97
N TRP A 110 2.08 8.38 11.74
CA TRP A 110 2.46 9.20 10.59
C TRP A 110 1.99 10.65 10.74
N VAL A 111 0.78 10.88 11.25
CA VAL A 111 0.27 12.24 11.51
C VAL A 111 1.07 12.95 12.60
N ALA A 112 1.51 12.22 13.63
CA ALA A 112 2.33 12.76 14.72
C ALA A 112 3.79 13.06 14.32
N SER A 113 4.30 12.41 13.27
CA SER A 113 5.68 12.57 12.79
C SER A 113 5.77 13.70 11.75
N PRO A 114 6.55 14.77 11.96
CA PRO A 114 6.60 15.91 11.03
C PRO A 114 6.93 15.54 9.59
N GLY A 115 7.88 14.65 9.35
CA GLY A 115 8.28 14.22 8.01
C GLY A 115 7.19 13.41 7.31
N HIS A 116 6.61 12.43 8.00
CA HIS A 116 5.52 11.62 7.46
C HIS A 116 4.25 12.45 7.24
N ARG A 117 3.94 13.36 8.18
CA ARG A 117 2.83 14.30 8.06
C ARG A 117 2.97 15.18 6.82
N ALA A 118 4.18 15.69 6.53
CA ALA A 118 4.43 16.50 5.34
C ALA A 118 4.13 15.72 4.05
N ASN A 119 4.45 14.43 3.99
CA ASN A 119 4.09 13.56 2.87
C ASN A 119 2.57 13.40 2.74
N LEU A 120 1.84 13.15 3.86
CA LEU A 120 0.39 13.06 3.87
C LEU A 120 -0.29 14.35 3.41
N ALA A 121 0.33 15.50 3.71
CA ALA A 121 -0.15 16.84 3.38
C ALA A 121 0.41 17.37 2.04
N MET A 122 1.10 16.55 1.24
CA MET A 122 1.62 17.00 -0.06
C MET A 122 0.46 17.42 -0.99
N PRO A 123 0.40 18.70 -1.41
CA PRO A 123 -0.77 19.20 -2.13
C PRO A 123 -0.89 18.67 -3.56
N GLN A 124 0.23 18.28 -4.18
CA GLN A 124 0.25 17.85 -5.58
C GLN A 124 -0.29 16.44 -5.80
N VAL A 125 -0.31 15.57 -4.78
CA VAL A 125 -0.69 14.16 -4.97
C VAL A 125 -2.19 14.01 -5.12
N THR A 126 -2.59 13.08 -5.99
CA THR A 126 -3.96 12.75 -6.33
C THR A 126 -4.30 11.28 -6.09
N ASP A 127 -3.26 10.45 -5.92
CA ASP A 127 -3.41 9.01 -5.81
C ASP A 127 -2.60 8.46 -4.63
N TYR A 128 -3.01 7.30 -4.14
CA TYR A 128 -2.27 6.58 -3.11
C TYR A 128 -2.30 5.06 -3.30
N GLY A 129 -1.30 4.38 -2.75
CA GLY A 129 -1.29 2.93 -2.53
C GLY A 129 -0.85 2.65 -1.12
N LEU A 130 -1.64 1.90 -0.35
CA LEU A 130 -1.35 1.52 1.02
C LEU A 130 -1.39 0.01 1.18
N VAL A 131 -0.34 -0.55 1.76
CA VAL A 131 -0.24 -1.99 1.99
C VAL A 131 0.32 -2.30 3.38
N ARG A 132 0.00 -3.49 3.86
CA ARG A 132 0.61 -4.12 5.03
C ARG A 132 1.14 -5.48 4.64
N ALA A 133 2.43 -5.73 4.82
CA ALA A 133 3.04 -7.04 4.66
C ALA A 133 3.22 -7.75 6.01
N GLN A 134 3.55 -9.04 5.96
CA GLN A 134 3.87 -9.84 7.15
C GLN A 134 4.99 -9.19 7.96
N GLY A 135 4.90 -9.26 9.28
CA GLY A 135 5.82 -8.58 10.20
C GLY A 135 5.46 -7.12 10.43
N ASP A 136 4.18 -6.78 10.17
CA ASP A 136 3.62 -5.44 10.37
C ASP A 136 4.41 -4.34 9.66
N ILE A 137 4.86 -4.65 8.44
CA ILE A 137 5.52 -3.69 7.57
C ILE A 137 4.46 -2.95 6.75
N TRP A 138 4.33 -1.65 7.00
CA TRP A 138 3.41 -0.77 6.32
C TRP A 138 4.14 0.11 5.32
N VAL A 139 3.59 0.23 4.13
CA VAL A 139 4.10 1.15 3.10
C VAL A 139 2.92 1.91 2.50
N LEU A 140 2.97 3.23 2.59
CA LEU A 140 2.09 4.16 1.90
C LEU A 140 2.89 4.90 0.84
N VAL A 141 2.46 4.80 -0.40
CA VAL A 141 2.96 5.61 -1.51
C VAL A 141 1.88 6.60 -1.92
N LEU A 142 2.24 7.86 -2.02
CA LEU A 142 1.41 8.93 -2.55
C LEU A 142 1.98 9.38 -3.89
N GLY A 143 1.14 9.67 -4.86
CA GLY A 143 1.60 10.04 -6.19
C GLY A 143 0.68 10.98 -6.95
N ARG A 144 1.23 11.58 -8.00
CA ARG A 144 0.50 12.24 -9.07
C ARG A 144 0.96 11.69 -10.41
N ASP A 145 -0.01 11.27 -11.22
CA ASP A 145 0.20 10.79 -12.59
C ASP A 145 0.04 11.93 -13.60
N GLY A 146 0.61 11.75 -14.80
CA GLY A 146 0.25 12.53 -15.98
C GLY A 146 0.79 13.97 -16.01
N CYS A 147 2.04 14.22 -15.63
CA CYS A 147 2.71 15.47 -15.99
C CYS A 147 3.24 15.35 -17.42
#